data_9adb94d810c680855afb48d7d60388e2
#
_entry.id   9adb94d810c680855afb48d7d60388e2
#
_cell.length_a   1.000
_cell.length_b   1.000
_cell.length_c   1.000
_cell.angle_alpha   90.00
_cell.angle_beta   90.00
_cell.angle_gamma   90.00
#
_symmetry.space_group_name_H-M   'P 1'
#
loop_
_entity.id
_entity.type
_entity.pdbx_description
1 polymer ?
#
loop_
_entity_poly.entity_id
_entity_poly.type
_entity_poly.pdbx_seq_one_letter_code
_entity_poly.pdbx_strand_id
1 'polypeptide(L)'
;MKKILVVDDEFDILTTWRLVLEMEGYEVSTASNGRTALDAARSSAPALIITDWMMPHMNGVELIDALAASDELAHVPVILMSAAAHAPAITHPHAQFRRKPFSIDDLIDTVRGLIGPA
;
A
#
# COMPACT_ATOMS: atom_id res chain seq x y z
N MET A 1 -5.04 16.20 -6.27
CA MET A 1 -3.88 15.35 -5.99
C MET A 1 -4.31 13.90 -5.87
N LYS A 2 -3.49 12.99 -6.35
CA LYS A 2 -3.76 11.56 -6.19
C LYS A 2 -3.46 11.13 -4.77
N LYS A 3 -4.31 10.27 -4.23
CA LYS A 3 -4.21 9.82 -2.84
C LYS A 3 -3.55 8.45 -2.77
N ILE A 4 -2.58 8.32 -1.86
CA ILE A 4 -1.90 7.06 -1.56
C ILE A 4 -2.11 6.74 -0.10
N LEU A 5 -2.48 5.49 0.19
CA LEU A 5 -2.57 4.98 1.55
C LEU A 5 -1.36 4.08 1.81
N VAL A 6 -0.57 4.41 2.81
CA VAL A 6 0.60 3.63 3.22
C VAL A 6 0.29 2.91 4.52
N VAL A 7 0.54 1.60 4.55
CA VAL A 7 0.18 0.74 5.69
C VAL A 7 1.42 -0.01 6.17
N ASP A 8 1.81 0.21 7.41
CA ASP A 8 2.92 -0.48 8.06
C ASP A 8 2.77 -0.33 9.57
N ASP A 9 3.13 -1.33 10.35
CA ASP A 9 3.05 -1.25 11.80
C ASP A 9 4.28 -0.55 12.42
N GLU A 10 5.30 -0.23 11.62
CA GLU A 10 6.48 0.52 12.07
C GLU A 10 6.32 2.00 11.75
N PHE A 11 6.27 2.81 12.80
CA PHE A 11 6.06 4.25 12.68
C PHE A 11 7.12 4.95 11.83
N ASP A 12 8.39 4.57 11.99
CA ASP A 12 9.49 5.20 11.26
C ASP A 12 9.38 4.94 9.75
N ILE A 13 8.94 3.76 9.38
CA ILE A 13 8.72 3.39 7.98
C ILE A 13 7.58 4.21 7.41
N LEU A 14 6.46 4.28 8.10
CA LEU A 14 5.31 5.11 7.68
C LEU A 14 5.71 6.56 7.46
N THR A 15 6.45 7.13 8.39
CA THR A 15 6.87 8.53 8.31
C THR A 15 7.79 8.76 7.12
N THR A 16 8.75 7.87 6.90
CA THR A 16 9.69 7.99 5.79
C THR A 16 8.98 7.94 4.44
N TRP A 17 8.11 6.95 4.25
CA TRP A 17 7.42 6.78 2.97
C TRP A 17 6.43 7.90 2.72
N ARG A 18 5.75 8.35 3.77
CA ARG A 18 4.85 9.50 3.67
C ARG A 18 5.58 10.74 3.19
N LEU A 19 6.71 11.06 3.83
CA LEU A 19 7.50 12.23 3.46
C LEU A 19 7.98 12.16 2.02
N VAL A 20 8.52 11.02 1.61
CA VAL A 20 9.03 10.83 0.26
C VAL A 20 7.93 11.02 -0.79
N LEU A 21 6.77 10.42 -0.57
CA LEU A 21 5.66 10.50 -1.52
C LEU A 21 5.02 11.88 -1.53
N GLU A 22 4.93 12.54 -0.38
CA GLU A 22 4.45 13.93 -0.32
C GLU A 22 5.38 14.89 -1.05
N MET A 23 6.68 14.66 -1.00
CA MET A 23 7.65 15.45 -1.76
C MET A 23 7.47 15.30 -3.28
N GLU A 24 6.90 14.17 -3.72
CA GLU A 24 6.57 13.96 -5.12
C GLU A 24 5.20 14.54 -5.51
N GLY A 25 4.49 15.12 -4.58
CA GLY A 25 3.22 15.81 -4.81
C GLY A 25 1.97 14.97 -4.53
N TYR A 26 2.10 13.75 -4.05
CA TYR A 26 0.96 12.91 -3.70
C TYR A 26 0.38 13.32 -2.34
N GLU A 27 -0.93 13.09 -2.17
CA GLU A 27 -1.57 13.20 -0.87
C GLU A 27 -1.50 11.84 -0.18
N VAL A 28 -0.89 11.77 1.00
CA VAL A 28 -0.61 10.50 1.66
C VAL A 28 -1.33 10.41 2.99
N SER A 29 -2.05 9.32 3.20
CA SER A 29 -2.57 8.93 4.50
C SER A 29 -1.89 7.64 4.94
N THR A 30 -1.89 7.37 6.23
CA THR A 30 -1.20 6.23 6.82
C THR A 30 -2.13 5.43 7.71
N ALA A 31 -1.83 4.12 7.84
CA ALA A 31 -2.51 3.24 8.77
C ALA A 31 -1.49 2.26 9.35
N SER A 32 -1.69 1.82 10.57
CA SER A 32 -0.74 0.97 11.27
C SER A 32 -1.08 -0.52 11.22
N ASN A 33 -2.21 -0.88 10.65
CA ASN A 33 -2.61 -2.27 10.44
C ASN A 33 -3.64 -2.35 9.33
N GLY A 34 -3.94 -3.58 8.89
CA GLY A 34 -4.86 -3.80 7.78
C GLY A 34 -6.29 -3.38 8.05
N ARG A 35 -6.74 -3.52 9.30
CA ARG A 35 -8.11 -3.15 9.66
C ARG A 35 -8.34 -1.65 9.57
N THR A 36 -7.43 -0.88 10.16
CA THR A 36 -7.48 0.58 10.07
C THR A 36 -7.33 1.04 8.63
N ALA A 37 -6.46 0.35 7.86
CA ALA A 37 -6.27 0.64 6.45
C ALA A 37 -7.55 0.42 5.64
N LEU A 38 -8.27 -0.66 5.90
CA LEU A 38 -9.52 -0.94 5.19
C LEU A 38 -10.56 0.14 5.45
N ASP A 39 -10.68 0.57 6.71
CA ASP A 39 -11.59 1.65 7.08
C ASP A 39 -11.19 2.97 6.38
N ALA A 40 -9.91 3.29 6.36
CA ALA A 40 -9.40 4.48 5.70
C ALA A 40 -9.64 4.43 4.18
N ALA A 41 -9.44 3.28 3.55
CA ALA A 41 -9.66 3.11 2.12
C ALA A 41 -11.14 3.30 1.75
N ARG A 42 -12.04 2.79 2.58
CA ARG A 42 -13.47 2.98 2.38
C ARG A 42 -13.89 4.44 2.49
N SER A 43 -13.24 5.19 3.38
CA SER A 43 -13.57 6.60 3.60
C SER A 43 -13.07 7.53 2.52
N SER A 44 -11.89 7.26 1.94
CA SER A 44 -11.24 8.21 1.04
C SER A 44 -10.87 7.68 -0.35
N ALA A 45 -11.15 6.41 -0.64
CA ALA A 45 -10.92 5.80 -1.95
C ALA A 45 -9.55 6.16 -2.56
N PRO A 46 -8.44 5.61 -2.06
CA PRO A 46 -7.11 5.97 -2.55
C PRO A 46 -6.89 5.48 -3.98
N ALA A 47 -5.97 6.13 -4.70
CA ALA A 47 -5.55 5.70 -6.03
C ALA A 47 -4.58 4.52 -5.96
N LEU A 48 -3.90 4.34 -4.82
CA LEU A 48 -2.92 3.28 -4.61
C LEU A 48 -2.82 2.97 -3.12
N ILE A 49 -2.62 1.70 -2.80
CA ILE A 49 -2.34 1.26 -1.43
C ILE A 49 -0.97 0.57 -1.43
N ILE A 50 -0.11 0.98 -0.51
CA ILE A 50 1.19 0.35 -0.27
C ILE A 50 1.14 -0.24 1.12
N THR A 51 1.28 -1.55 1.25
CA THR A 51 1.15 -2.21 2.54
C THR A 51 2.30 -3.16 2.81
N ASP A 52 2.71 -3.24 4.08
CA ASP A 52 3.55 -4.33 4.55
C ASP A 52 2.72 -5.61 4.68
N TRP A 53 3.37 -6.77 4.66
CA TRP A 53 2.67 -8.05 4.82
C TRP A 53 2.40 -8.34 6.29
N MET A 54 3.45 -8.36 7.11
CA MET A 54 3.33 -8.77 8.52
C MET A 54 2.94 -7.60 9.41
N MET A 55 1.68 -7.59 9.82
CA MET A 55 1.11 -6.56 10.69
C MET A 55 0.13 -7.21 11.67
N PRO A 56 -0.08 -6.61 12.86
CA PRO A 56 -1.07 -7.12 13.80
C PRO A 56 -2.50 -6.93 13.31
N HIS A 57 -3.42 -7.66 13.87
CA HIS A 57 -4.88 -7.63 13.63
C HIS A 57 -5.28 -8.13 12.25
N MET A 58 -4.87 -7.45 11.20
CA MET A 58 -5.10 -7.85 9.81
C MET A 58 -3.81 -7.61 9.04
N ASN A 59 -3.21 -8.67 8.49
CA ASN A 59 -1.99 -8.55 7.71
C ASN A 59 -2.26 -8.08 6.28
N GLY A 60 -1.18 -7.84 5.52
CA GLY A 60 -1.30 -7.28 4.17
C GLY A 60 -2.04 -8.18 3.18
N VAL A 61 -1.90 -9.50 3.30
CA VAL A 61 -2.62 -10.45 2.43
C VAL A 61 -4.10 -10.44 2.76
N GLU A 62 -4.45 -10.42 4.04
CA GLU A 62 -5.84 -10.32 4.48
C GLU A 62 -6.46 -9.00 4.04
N LEU A 63 -5.70 -7.91 4.09
CA LEU A 63 -6.14 -6.62 3.58
C LEU A 63 -6.43 -6.69 2.08
N ILE A 64 -5.53 -7.29 1.30
CA ILE A 64 -5.73 -7.47 -0.14
C ILE A 64 -7.00 -8.25 -0.42
N ASP A 65 -7.23 -9.34 0.31
CA ASP A 65 -8.44 -10.16 0.14
C ASP A 65 -9.70 -9.36 0.45
N ALA A 66 -9.68 -8.55 1.50
CA ALA A 66 -10.80 -7.69 1.87
C ALA A 66 -11.06 -6.60 0.82
N LEU A 67 -10.01 -6.02 0.25
CA LEU A 67 -10.13 -5.04 -0.83
C LEU A 67 -10.73 -5.66 -2.09
N ALA A 68 -10.29 -6.86 -2.45
CA ALA A 68 -10.79 -7.58 -3.61
C ALA A 68 -12.27 -7.93 -3.47
N ALA A 69 -12.74 -8.15 -2.24
CA ALA A 69 -14.14 -8.45 -1.96
C ALA A 69 -15.06 -7.22 -1.96
N SER A 70 -14.49 -6.02 -2.01
CA SER A 70 -15.24 -4.77 -2.02
C SER A 70 -15.38 -4.26 -3.45
N ASP A 71 -16.59 -4.12 -3.96
CA ASP A 71 -16.83 -3.63 -5.31
C ASP A 71 -16.22 -2.24 -5.54
N GLU A 72 -16.23 -1.40 -4.52
CA GLU A 72 -15.69 -0.04 -4.61
C GLU A 72 -14.17 0.00 -4.64
N LEU A 73 -13.50 -0.98 -4.03
CA LEU A 73 -12.06 -0.97 -3.83
C LEU A 73 -11.31 -2.03 -4.64
N ALA A 74 -12.02 -2.94 -5.29
CA ALA A 74 -11.41 -4.08 -5.99
C ALA A 74 -10.48 -3.66 -7.14
N HIS A 75 -10.65 -2.48 -7.68
CA HIS A 75 -9.83 -1.96 -8.79
C HIS A 75 -8.60 -1.17 -8.33
N VAL A 76 -8.48 -0.87 -7.03
CA VAL A 76 -7.36 -0.08 -6.51
C VAL A 76 -6.08 -0.93 -6.56
N PRO A 77 -5.02 -0.44 -7.20
CA PRO A 77 -3.75 -1.17 -7.21
C PRO A 77 -3.13 -1.22 -5.81
N VAL A 78 -2.51 -2.35 -5.50
CA VAL A 78 -1.87 -2.59 -4.20
C VAL A 78 -0.46 -3.07 -4.39
N ILE A 79 0.49 -2.48 -3.67
CA ILE A 79 1.86 -2.98 -3.57
C ILE A 79 2.01 -3.62 -2.20
N LEU A 80 2.27 -4.93 -2.18
CA LEU A 80 2.55 -5.66 -0.95
C LEU A 80 4.05 -5.79 -0.80
N MET A 81 4.59 -5.36 0.33
CA MET A 81 6.03 -5.35 0.58
C MET A 81 6.38 -6.21 1.78
N SER A 82 7.47 -6.96 1.67
CA SER A 82 7.96 -7.76 2.78
C SER A 82 9.42 -8.17 2.57
N ALA A 83 10.12 -8.40 3.68
CA ALA A 83 11.46 -9.00 3.67
C ALA A 83 11.40 -10.54 3.57
N ALA A 84 10.21 -11.14 3.54
CA ALA A 84 10.04 -12.58 3.48
C ALA A 84 10.74 -13.19 2.25
N ALA A 85 11.26 -14.40 2.41
CA ALA A 85 12.00 -15.09 1.34
C ALA A 85 11.10 -15.47 0.16
N HIS A 86 9.80 -15.67 0.41
CA HIS A 86 8.85 -16.09 -0.60
C HIS A 86 7.66 -15.14 -0.65
N ALA A 87 7.19 -14.85 -1.86
CA ALA A 87 5.97 -14.10 -2.06
C ALA A 87 4.77 -14.95 -1.61
N PRO A 88 3.76 -14.34 -0.97
CA PRO A 88 2.51 -15.04 -0.68
C PRO A 88 1.72 -15.29 -1.95
N ALA A 89 0.77 -16.20 -1.89
CA ALA A 89 -0.19 -16.38 -2.98
C ALA A 89 -1.13 -15.17 -2.99
N ILE A 90 -1.09 -14.40 -4.07
CA ILE A 90 -1.93 -13.23 -4.26
C ILE A 90 -2.85 -13.50 -5.45
N THR A 91 -4.17 -13.46 -5.21
CA THR A 91 -5.16 -13.70 -6.25
C THR A 91 -5.75 -12.41 -6.82
N HIS A 92 -5.53 -11.28 -6.15
CA HIS A 92 -6.02 -9.99 -6.58
C HIS A 92 -5.29 -9.52 -7.84
N PRO A 93 -5.99 -9.26 -8.96
CA PRO A 93 -5.34 -8.95 -10.23
C PRO A 93 -4.59 -7.61 -10.24
N HIS A 94 -4.92 -6.70 -9.33
CA HIS A 94 -4.27 -5.40 -9.23
C HIS A 94 -3.25 -5.30 -8.09
N ALA A 95 -2.89 -6.42 -7.46
CA ALA A 95 -1.89 -6.46 -6.41
C ALA A 95 -0.58 -7.05 -6.92
N GLN A 96 0.53 -6.49 -6.47
CA GLN A 96 1.86 -7.01 -6.78
C GLN A 96 2.73 -7.05 -5.54
N PHE A 97 3.66 -8.01 -5.52
CA PHE A 97 4.60 -8.18 -4.42
C PHE A 97 5.94 -7.53 -4.76
N ARG A 98 6.52 -6.82 -3.79
CA ARG A 98 7.88 -6.29 -3.87
C ARG A 98 8.66 -6.70 -2.64
N ARG A 99 9.86 -7.23 -2.83
CA ARG A 99 10.72 -7.65 -1.73
C ARG A 99 11.49 -6.46 -1.16
N LYS A 100 11.58 -6.40 0.16
CA LYS A 100 12.49 -5.49 0.85
C LYS A 100 13.93 -6.06 0.83
N PRO A 101 14.99 -5.22 0.81
CA PRO A 101 14.94 -3.76 0.79
C PRO A 101 14.49 -3.23 -0.57
N PHE A 102 13.73 -2.14 -0.53
CA PHE A 102 13.15 -1.52 -1.71
C PHE A 102 13.56 -0.05 -1.68
N SER A 103 14.34 0.40 -2.66
CA SER A 103 14.88 1.75 -2.64
C SER A 103 13.77 2.80 -2.82
N ILE A 104 14.05 4.01 -2.33
CA ILE A 104 13.14 5.15 -2.51
C ILE A 104 12.90 5.42 -3.99
N ASP A 105 13.96 5.37 -4.82
CA ASP A 105 13.84 5.60 -6.25
C ASP A 105 12.97 4.53 -6.92
N ASP A 106 13.13 3.27 -6.56
CA ASP A 106 12.31 2.18 -7.08
C ASP A 106 10.85 2.34 -6.67
N LEU A 107 10.61 2.79 -5.44
CA LEU A 107 9.25 3.07 -4.98
C LEU A 107 8.60 4.15 -5.82
N ILE A 108 9.28 5.26 -6.00
CA ILE A 108 8.75 6.39 -6.78
C ILE A 108 8.46 5.97 -8.22
N ASP A 109 9.38 5.24 -8.84
CA ASP A 109 9.21 4.75 -10.21
C ASP A 109 8.02 3.80 -10.32
N THR A 110 7.87 2.89 -9.35
CA THR A 110 6.75 1.95 -9.32
C THR A 110 5.43 2.67 -9.15
N VAL A 111 5.37 3.65 -8.25
CA VAL A 111 4.15 4.45 -8.03
C VAL A 111 3.77 5.22 -9.29
N ARG A 112 4.73 5.90 -9.91
CA ARG A 112 4.46 6.64 -11.14
C ARG A 112 4.01 5.74 -12.28
N GLY A 113 4.55 4.53 -12.35
CA GLY A 113 4.16 3.54 -13.36
C GLY A 113 2.73 3.04 -13.17
N LEU A 114 2.25 2.99 -11.94
CA LEU A 114 0.91 2.50 -11.62
C LEU A 114 -0.16 3.57 -11.72
N ILE A 115 0.09 4.77 -11.22
CA ILE A 115 -0.93 5.81 -11.11
C ILE A 115 -0.53 7.14 -11.78
N GLY A 116 0.64 7.20 -12.37
CA GLY A 116 1.14 8.41 -13.00
C GLY A 116 1.67 9.42 -11.99
N PRO A 117 2.14 10.58 -12.46
CA PRO A 117 2.59 11.66 -11.56
C PRO A 117 1.41 12.24 -10.76
N ALA A 118 1.76 12.88 -9.68
CA ALA A 118 0.78 13.47 -8.77
C ALA A 118 -0.08 14.57 -9.41
#